data_523e045f369bfb0b803bbc9e190c7aa7
#
_entry.id   523e045f369bfb0b803bbc9e190c7aa7
#
_cell.length_a   1.000
_cell.length_b   1.000
_cell.length_c   1.000
_cell.angle_alpha   90.00
_cell.angle_beta   90.00
_cell.angle_gamma   90.00
#
_symmetry.space_group_name_H-M   'P 1'
#
loop_
_entity.id
_entity.type
_entity.pdbx_description
1 polymer ?
#
loop_
_entity_poly.entity_id
_entity_poly.type
_entity_poly.pdbx_seq_one_letter_code
_entity_poly.pdbx_strand_id
1 'polypeptide(L)'
;MTVEGGHRIGLCGTAVLREGEIHSLRQLSSAAIRVARQVRNASDPVLGRLCPGGKLVSTLILAPPGAGKTTLLRDLVRRVSDGDGCQPRRVSLMDERGEVAALYSGCPQLDVGSRTDVMEGCPKARGL
;
A
#
# COMPACT_ATOMS: atom_id res chain seq x y z
N MET A 1 11.14 4.53 -7.91
CA MET A 1 11.68 4.14 -6.59
C MET A 1 10.80 4.69 -5.48
N THR A 2 10.66 3.99 -4.36
CA THR A 2 10.03 4.49 -3.14
C THR A 2 11.12 5.11 -2.25
N VAL A 3 10.82 6.22 -1.60
CA VAL A 3 11.70 6.90 -0.67
C VAL A 3 11.03 7.05 0.69
N GLU A 4 11.77 7.50 1.69
CA GLU A 4 11.24 7.75 3.04
C GLU A 4 9.96 8.60 2.98
N GLY A 5 8.99 8.29 3.86
CA GLY A 5 7.65 8.88 3.82
C GLY A 5 6.70 8.23 2.80
N GLY A 6 7.13 7.14 2.13
CA GLY A 6 6.31 6.41 1.16
C GLY A 6 6.13 7.13 -0.19
N HIS A 7 6.86 8.22 -0.40
CA HIS A 7 6.80 8.97 -1.66
C HIS A 7 7.44 8.15 -2.79
N ARG A 8 6.90 8.29 -4.00
CA ARG A 8 7.41 7.58 -5.18
C ARG A 8 7.99 8.57 -6.18
N ILE A 9 9.23 8.32 -6.59
CA ILE A 9 9.94 9.15 -7.56
C ILE A 9 10.19 8.32 -8.81
N GLY A 10 9.71 8.81 -9.95
CA GLY A 10 10.06 8.37 -11.30
C GLY A 10 11.06 9.34 -11.91
N LEU A 11 12.15 8.83 -12.47
CA LEU A 11 13.16 9.62 -13.15
C LEU A 11 13.16 9.28 -14.64
N CYS A 12 13.25 10.29 -15.47
CA CYS A 12 13.44 10.15 -16.92
C CYS A 12 14.79 10.74 -17.33
N GLY A 13 15.44 10.08 -18.29
CA GLY A 13 16.74 10.48 -18.81
C GLY A 13 17.20 9.50 -19.88
N THR A 14 18.45 9.60 -20.30
CA THR A 14 19.06 8.65 -21.26
C THR A 14 19.52 7.41 -20.50
N ALA A 15 19.00 6.24 -20.88
CA ALA A 15 19.41 4.97 -20.28
C ALA A 15 20.83 4.60 -20.70
N VAL A 16 21.64 4.16 -19.73
CA VAL A 16 22.94 3.54 -19.97
C VAL A 16 22.77 2.05 -19.74
N LEU A 17 22.97 1.27 -20.80
CA LEU A 17 22.86 -0.18 -20.78
C LEU A 17 24.20 -0.83 -20.46
N ARG A 18 24.18 -1.91 -19.71
CA ARG A 18 25.29 -2.81 -19.50
C ARG A 18 24.75 -4.24 -19.59
N GLU A 19 25.32 -5.04 -20.47
CA GLU A 19 24.89 -6.42 -20.71
C GLU A 19 23.38 -6.55 -21.05
N GLY A 20 22.80 -5.53 -21.71
CA GLY A 20 21.39 -5.50 -22.09
C GLY A 20 20.43 -4.98 -21.00
N GLU A 21 20.92 -4.75 -19.79
CA GLU A 21 20.14 -4.23 -18.66
C GLU A 21 20.40 -2.74 -18.42
N ILE A 22 19.40 -2.03 -17.88
CA ILE A 22 19.55 -0.62 -17.52
C ILE A 22 20.45 -0.53 -16.28
N HIS A 23 21.66 -0.03 -16.46
CA HIS A 23 22.64 0.15 -15.39
C HIS A 23 22.50 1.50 -14.68
N SER A 24 22.27 2.57 -15.42
CA SER A 24 22.13 3.93 -14.88
C SER A 24 21.37 4.85 -15.84
N LEU A 25 21.08 6.07 -15.40
CA LEU A 25 20.53 7.13 -16.23
C LEU A 25 21.54 8.27 -16.35
N ARG A 26 21.65 8.81 -17.55
CA ARG A 26 22.39 10.06 -17.84
C ARG A 26 21.40 11.13 -18.25
N GLN A 27 21.84 12.38 -18.20
CA GLN A 27 21.07 13.53 -18.70
C GLN A 27 19.62 13.47 -18.23
N LEU A 28 19.43 13.50 -16.92
CA LEU A 28 18.08 13.52 -16.33
C LEU A 28 17.29 14.68 -16.96
N SER A 29 16.17 14.35 -17.59
CA SER A 29 15.30 15.31 -18.27
C SER A 29 14.10 15.72 -17.43
N SER A 30 13.58 14.81 -16.60
CA SER A 30 12.45 15.10 -15.72
C SER A 30 12.41 14.15 -14.54
N ALA A 31 11.72 14.58 -13.49
CA ALA A 31 11.36 13.76 -12.33
C ALA A 31 9.87 13.91 -12.05
N ALA A 32 9.18 12.77 -11.88
CA ALA A 32 7.79 12.73 -11.45
C ALA A 32 7.74 12.31 -9.97
N ILE A 33 7.33 13.22 -9.10
CA ILE A 33 7.25 12.97 -7.66
C ILE A 33 5.78 12.79 -7.28
N ARG A 34 5.45 11.60 -6.75
CA ARG A 34 4.13 11.31 -6.17
C ARG A 34 4.25 11.35 -4.66
N VAL A 35 3.57 12.32 -4.06
CA VAL A 35 3.51 12.48 -2.61
C VAL A 35 2.50 11.48 -2.05
N ALA A 36 2.95 10.58 -1.18
CA ALA A 36 2.07 9.69 -0.46
C ALA A 36 1.26 10.50 0.57
N ARG A 37 -0.02 10.15 0.72
CA ARG A 37 -0.90 10.76 1.71
C ARG A 37 -1.66 9.67 2.45
N GLN A 38 -1.74 9.83 3.76
CA GLN A 38 -2.60 9.04 4.62
C GLN A 38 -3.99 9.70 4.67
N VAL A 39 -5.02 8.93 4.34
CA VAL A 39 -6.42 9.35 4.52
C VAL A 39 -7.03 8.43 5.55
N ARG A 40 -7.27 8.94 6.75
CA ARG A 40 -7.94 8.21 7.82
C ARG A 40 -9.45 8.27 7.62
N ASN A 41 -10.15 7.25 8.13
CA ASN A 41 -11.61 7.14 8.10
C ASN A 41 -12.21 7.04 6.68
N ALA A 42 -11.39 6.73 5.67
CA ALA A 42 -11.87 6.47 4.32
C ALA A 42 -12.82 5.26 4.27
N SER A 43 -12.77 4.38 5.26
CA SER A 43 -13.61 3.19 5.36
C SER A 43 -14.93 3.40 6.14
N ASP A 44 -15.16 4.57 6.76
CA ASP A 44 -16.35 4.85 7.53
C ASP A 44 -17.66 4.46 6.82
N PRO A 45 -17.87 4.80 5.53
CA PRO A 45 -19.15 4.50 4.87
C PRO A 45 -19.44 3.00 4.73
N VAL A 46 -18.43 2.16 4.82
CA VAL A 46 -18.54 0.71 4.56
C VAL A 46 -18.23 -0.16 5.77
N LEU A 47 -17.59 0.39 6.81
CA LEU A 47 -17.09 -0.37 7.95
C LEU A 47 -18.17 -1.19 8.64
N GLY A 48 -19.34 -0.62 8.87
CA GLY A 48 -20.44 -1.32 9.53
C GLY A 48 -20.96 -2.53 8.74
N ARG A 49 -20.83 -2.49 7.39
CA ARG A 49 -21.18 -3.62 6.51
C ARG A 49 -20.09 -4.68 6.49
N LEU A 50 -18.84 -4.27 6.64
CA LEU A 50 -17.67 -5.16 6.59
C LEU A 50 -17.40 -5.82 7.94
N CYS A 51 -17.81 -5.19 9.02
CA CYS A 51 -17.62 -5.66 10.40
C CYS A 51 -18.95 -5.77 11.15
N PRO A 52 -19.95 -6.53 10.67
CA PRO A 52 -21.21 -6.70 11.39
C PRO A 52 -20.95 -7.36 12.75
N GLY A 53 -21.45 -6.74 13.84
CA GLY A 53 -21.20 -7.21 15.20
C GLY A 53 -19.72 -7.24 15.60
N GLY A 54 -18.88 -6.40 14.98
CA GLY A 54 -17.45 -6.32 15.23
C GLY A 54 -16.59 -7.41 14.55
N LYS A 55 -17.17 -8.31 13.80
CA LYS A 55 -16.46 -9.39 13.09
C LYS A 55 -16.30 -9.04 11.63
N LEU A 56 -15.05 -9.03 11.15
CA LEU A 56 -14.75 -8.83 9.72
C LEU A 56 -15.29 -10.01 8.89
N VAL A 57 -16.00 -9.70 7.82
CA VAL A 57 -16.47 -10.68 6.82
C VAL A 57 -15.56 -10.69 5.60
N SER A 58 -15.48 -11.86 4.93
CA SER A 58 -14.73 -11.98 3.67
C SER A 58 -15.30 -11.02 2.63
N THR A 59 -14.44 -10.20 2.03
CA THR A 59 -14.87 -9.08 1.19
C THR A 59 -14.00 -8.97 -0.04
N LEU A 60 -14.65 -8.72 -1.20
CA LEU A 60 -13.99 -8.36 -2.44
C LEU A 60 -14.29 -6.90 -2.78
N ILE A 61 -13.25 -6.08 -2.93
CA ILE A 61 -13.37 -4.66 -3.27
C ILE A 61 -13.12 -4.50 -4.77
N LEU A 62 -14.16 -4.13 -5.51
CA LEU A 62 -14.11 -3.87 -6.95
C LEU A 62 -14.39 -2.40 -7.22
N ALA A 63 -13.53 -1.75 -7.99
CA ALA A 63 -13.72 -0.39 -8.45
C ALA A 63 -12.77 -0.07 -9.60
N PRO A 64 -13.07 0.91 -10.46
CA PRO A 64 -12.17 1.34 -11.53
C PRO A 64 -10.85 1.90 -10.97
N PRO A 65 -9.81 2.02 -11.81
CA PRO A 65 -8.57 2.71 -11.44
C PRO A 65 -8.84 4.13 -10.93
N GLY A 66 -8.09 4.56 -9.92
CA GLY A 66 -8.23 5.89 -9.33
C GLY A 66 -9.41 6.09 -8.37
N ALA A 67 -10.29 5.11 -8.20
CA ALA A 67 -11.48 5.21 -7.34
C ALA A 67 -11.20 5.08 -5.83
N GLY A 68 -9.93 5.07 -5.41
CA GLY A 68 -9.56 5.05 -3.99
C GLY A 68 -9.50 3.67 -3.33
N LYS A 69 -9.50 2.55 -4.10
CA LYS A 69 -9.41 1.17 -3.54
C LYS A 69 -8.29 1.00 -2.52
N THR A 70 -7.08 1.44 -2.88
CA THR A 70 -5.90 1.30 -2.01
C THR A 70 -6.03 2.14 -0.74
N THR A 71 -6.61 3.33 -0.85
CA THR A 71 -6.89 4.21 0.29
C THR A 71 -7.90 3.58 1.25
N LEU A 72 -8.98 3.04 0.70
CA LEU A 72 -10.01 2.31 1.46
C LEU A 72 -9.41 1.07 2.14
N LEU A 73 -8.66 0.25 1.38
CA LEU A 73 -8.05 -0.98 1.92
C LEU A 73 -7.06 -0.67 3.04
N ARG A 74 -6.23 0.35 2.89
CA ARG A 74 -5.26 0.77 3.92
C ARG A 74 -5.97 1.14 5.23
N ASP A 75 -7.01 1.96 5.15
CA ASP A 75 -7.75 2.36 6.33
C ASP A 75 -8.48 1.18 6.99
N LEU A 76 -9.04 0.25 6.21
CA LEU A 76 -9.64 -0.99 6.72
C LEU A 76 -8.60 -1.86 7.44
N VAL A 77 -7.43 -2.07 6.85
CA VAL A 77 -6.33 -2.83 7.45
C VAL A 77 -5.94 -2.22 8.79
N ARG A 78 -5.72 -0.91 8.84
CA ARG A 78 -5.40 -0.17 10.05
C ARG A 78 -6.48 -0.39 11.12
N ARG A 79 -7.75 -0.17 10.78
CA ARG A 79 -8.86 -0.25 11.73
C ARG A 79 -9.07 -1.66 12.29
N VAL A 80 -8.97 -2.66 11.45
CA VAL A 80 -9.05 -4.07 11.89
C VAL A 80 -7.85 -4.43 12.76
N SER A 81 -6.67 -3.96 12.42
CA SER A 81 -5.45 -4.18 13.19
C SER A 81 -5.53 -3.54 14.58
N ASP A 82 -5.98 -2.28 14.65
CA ASP A 82 -6.02 -1.50 15.89
C ASP A 82 -7.30 -1.72 16.72
N GLY A 83 -8.35 -2.29 16.12
CA GLY A 83 -9.63 -2.48 16.78
C GLY A 83 -10.52 -1.23 16.76
N ASP A 84 -10.34 -0.37 15.74
CA ASP A 84 -11.12 0.85 15.54
C ASP A 84 -12.41 0.53 14.77
N GLY A 85 -13.50 0.34 15.50
CA GLY A 85 -14.82 -0.02 14.96
C GLY A 85 -14.98 -1.49 14.55
N CYS A 86 -13.97 -2.31 14.77
CA CYS A 86 -13.98 -3.78 14.63
C CYS A 86 -13.29 -4.41 15.83
N GLN A 87 -13.48 -5.73 16.03
CA GLN A 87 -12.64 -6.46 16.99
C GLN A 87 -11.18 -6.48 16.46
N PRO A 88 -10.18 -6.14 17.31
CA PRO A 88 -8.79 -6.11 16.91
C PRO A 88 -8.31 -7.50 16.47
N ARG A 89 -7.58 -7.55 15.36
CA ARG A 89 -7.04 -8.80 14.80
C ARG A 89 -5.60 -8.60 14.34
N ARG A 90 -4.86 -9.70 14.30
CA ARG A 90 -3.60 -9.75 13.54
C ARG A 90 -3.95 -9.76 12.05
N VAL A 91 -3.26 -8.96 11.28
CA VAL A 91 -3.46 -8.82 9.84
C VAL A 91 -2.17 -9.18 9.12
N SER A 92 -2.26 -10.02 8.10
CA SER A 92 -1.18 -10.25 7.15
C SER A 92 -1.52 -9.53 5.85
N LEU A 93 -0.69 -8.57 5.46
CA LEU A 93 -0.88 -7.76 4.27
C LEU A 93 0.08 -8.19 3.17
N MET A 94 -0.44 -8.78 2.09
CA MET A 94 0.32 -9.08 0.87
C MET A 94 0.24 -7.88 -0.06
N ASP A 95 1.26 -7.03 -0.04
CA ASP A 95 1.33 -5.78 -0.80
C ASP A 95 2.26 -5.93 -2.03
N GLU A 96 1.77 -6.65 -3.04
CA GLU A 96 2.55 -7.00 -4.23
C GLU A 96 3.20 -5.78 -4.92
N ARG A 97 2.55 -4.62 -4.88
CA ARG A 97 3.02 -3.39 -5.55
C ARG A 97 3.59 -2.34 -4.60
N GLY A 98 3.64 -2.61 -3.30
CA GLY A 98 4.07 -1.63 -2.31
C GLY A 98 3.21 -0.37 -2.26
N GLU A 99 1.90 -0.50 -2.51
CA GLU A 99 1.00 0.65 -2.60
C GLU A 99 0.19 0.89 -1.31
N VAL A 100 0.03 -0.14 -0.49
CA VAL A 100 -0.77 -0.08 0.75
C VAL A 100 0.09 0.40 1.90
N ALA A 101 1.17 -0.30 2.21
CA ALA A 101 2.07 0.02 3.32
C ALA A 101 3.21 0.95 2.91
N ALA A 102 3.62 0.93 1.63
CA ALA A 102 4.75 1.69 1.08
C ALA A 102 6.03 1.47 1.90
N LEU A 103 6.53 0.24 1.95
CA LEU A 103 7.72 -0.10 2.72
C LEU A 103 8.94 0.72 2.25
N TYR A 104 9.68 1.24 3.22
CA TYR A 104 11.02 1.81 3.01
C TYR A 104 11.95 1.23 4.06
N SER A 105 13.05 0.64 3.61
CA SER A 105 13.99 -0.07 4.50
C SER A 105 13.31 -1.08 5.44
N GLY A 106 12.29 -1.80 4.94
CA GLY A 106 11.53 -2.78 5.71
C GLY A 106 10.47 -2.21 6.67
N CYS A 107 10.32 -0.89 6.73
CA CYS A 107 9.36 -0.23 7.62
C CYS A 107 8.18 0.34 6.83
N PRO A 108 6.91 0.09 7.24
CA PRO A 108 5.75 0.76 6.68
C PRO A 108 5.85 2.27 6.85
N GLN A 109 5.66 3.00 5.76
CA GLN A 109 5.65 4.47 5.76
C GLN A 109 4.24 5.04 5.91
N LEU A 110 3.24 4.20 5.66
CA LEU A 110 1.84 4.53 5.84
C LEU A 110 1.27 3.68 6.96
N ASP A 111 0.36 4.25 7.73
CA ASP A 111 -0.24 3.61 8.89
C ASP A 111 -1.16 2.46 8.45
N VAL A 112 -0.75 1.25 8.74
CA VAL A 112 -1.51 0.01 8.50
C VAL A 112 -1.92 -0.69 9.79
N GLY A 113 -1.70 -0.03 10.93
CA GLY A 113 -2.04 -0.53 12.26
C GLY A 113 -0.96 -1.37 12.92
N SER A 114 -1.01 -1.43 14.24
CA SER A 114 0.04 -1.96 15.12
C SER A 114 0.18 -3.49 15.10
N ARG A 115 -0.83 -4.22 14.57
CA ARG A 115 -0.87 -5.70 14.51
C ARG A 115 -0.86 -6.20 13.07
N THR A 116 -0.22 -5.47 12.15
CA THR A 116 -0.14 -5.81 10.73
C THR A 116 1.27 -6.21 10.35
N ASP A 117 1.41 -7.43 9.85
CA ASP A 117 2.64 -7.91 9.22
C ASP A 117 2.53 -7.65 7.71
N VAL A 118 3.58 -7.08 7.10
CA VAL A 118 3.57 -6.70 5.69
C VAL A 118 4.59 -7.50 4.90
N MET A 119 4.14 -8.10 3.80
CA MET A 119 4.99 -8.73 2.80
C MET A 119 4.85 -7.99 1.48
N GLU A 120 5.91 -7.33 1.03
CA GLU A 120 5.95 -6.57 -0.22
C GLU A 120 6.64 -7.39 -1.33
N GLY A 121 6.24 -7.11 -2.57
CA GLY A 121 6.87 -7.71 -3.76
C GLY A 121 6.58 -9.20 -3.97
N CYS A 122 5.80 -9.83 -3.10
CA CYS A 122 5.38 -11.21 -3.26
C CYS A 122 4.12 -11.29 -4.13
N PRO A 123 4.10 -12.12 -5.19
CA PRO A 123 2.87 -12.40 -5.92
C PRO A 123 1.79 -12.94 -4.98
N LYS A 124 0.59 -12.36 -5.01
CA LYS A 124 -0.52 -12.69 -4.08
C LYS A 124 -0.84 -14.19 -4.02
N ALA A 125 -0.76 -14.87 -5.16
CA ALA A 125 -1.01 -16.31 -5.26
C ALA A 125 0.04 -17.19 -4.53
N ARG A 126 1.17 -16.62 -4.11
CA ARG A 126 2.25 -17.34 -3.41
C ARG A 126 2.43 -16.92 -1.96
N GLY A 127 1.78 -15.82 -1.56
CA GLY A 127 1.88 -15.26 -0.21
C GLY A 127 0.79 -15.73 0.76
N LEU A 128 -0.12 -16.59 0.30
CA LEU A 128 -1.23 -17.13 1.09
C LEU A 128 -0.87 -18.47 1.72
#